data_76f743bf0358e9cb7f23b3bdabd2bd9a
#
_entry.id   76f743bf0358e9cb7f23b3bdabd2bd9a
#
_cell.length_a   1.000
_cell.length_b   1.000
_cell.length_c   1.000
_cell.angle_alpha   90.00
_cell.angle_beta   90.00
_cell.angle_gamma   90.00
#
_symmetry.space_group_name_H-M   'P 1'
#
loop_
_entity.id
_entity.type
_entity.pdbx_description
1 polymer ?
#
loop_
_entity_poly.entity_id
_entity_poly.type
_entity_poly.pdbx_seq_one_letter_code
_entity_poly.pdbx_strand_id
1 'polypeptide(L)'
;VYSPNARARKMALMVPHTNRTELTTCFDVAAAGRYPYTGRLGILSEEDKKQVFDALHLVNAADIADRDFDKISDGQRQRVLLARAVCQEPEILFLDEPTSFLDVKGKAELMTILRRLAKEKNTAIILSLHELDLAQKLSDAVVCVSPDSVSDIMTVKDAFQKENIQKLYKMSAEEYTFLFGKKEPPKFEHYIRSGQKLLRCGYTTGTCAALGAAGAARLLFTGKAPETVGLRTPKGIVVEVAPIYCEKIDTGAVCAIRKDGGDDIDATDGLPVIANVTLLPNEHGVVKIDGGKGVGRVTKPGLDQPVGAAAINHVPREMITEALLKEAKTFEYNGGFSVLVSIEGGEEAAKKTFNPHIGVLGGLSVLGTSGIVEPMSQQAIVDTMQLEIHQAALKNGARRLILTPGNYGLGYLRETYPALLDIPIIKCSNFIGDALDAAATEHFEEVLLVGHIGKLVKVAGGIMNTHSRMADCRTELFCTYAALAGAKKEVCEALMQAATTDACLDILSQNGLREPVMHGLINAVQLHLERRAAGAFQVGAVLFSNQTGPLGQTETAEKLLQKWKES
;
A
#
# COMPACT_ATOMS: atom_id res chain seq x y z
N VAL A 1 -62.28 10.42 16.42
CA VAL A 1 -62.05 11.40 15.32
C VAL A 1 -62.08 12.80 15.94
N TYR A 2 -61.01 13.59 15.79
CA TYR A 2 -60.97 14.97 16.31
C TYR A 2 -61.82 15.90 15.45
N SER A 3 -62.44 16.92 16.08
CA SER A 3 -63.04 18.01 15.35
C SER A 3 -62.00 18.78 14.53
N PRO A 4 -62.36 19.49 13.43
CA PRO A 4 -61.38 20.24 12.63
C PRO A 4 -60.53 21.19 13.45
N ASN A 5 -61.10 21.90 14.41
CA ASN A 5 -60.36 22.81 15.28
C ASN A 5 -59.43 22.08 16.27
N ALA A 6 -59.90 20.98 16.88
CA ALA A 6 -59.04 20.15 17.75
C ALA A 6 -57.89 19.51 16.98
N ARG A 7 -58.09 19.12 15.73
CA ARG A 7 -57.01 18.62 14.85
C ARG A 7 -56.04 19.73 14.50
N ALA A 8 -56.54 20.93 14.16
CA ALA A 8 -55.69 22.07 13.84
C ALA A 8 -54.80 22.52 15.02
N ARG A 9 -55.20 22.28 16.27
CA ARG A 9 -54.33 22.53 17.45
C ARG A 9 -53.24 21.48 17.69
N LYS A 10 -53.41 20.26 17.12
CA LYS A 10 -52.48 19.17 17.32
C LYS A 10 -51.49 18.97 16.15
N MET A 11 -51.86 19.40 14.97
CA MET A 11 -51.12 19.11 13.73
C MET A 11 -50.98 20.39 12.91
N ALA A 12 -49.75 20.70 12.53
CA ALA A 12 -49.44 21.75 11.58
C ALA A 12 -48.82 21.18 10.31
N LEU A 13 -49.12 21.85 9.18
CA LEU A 13 -48.58 21.50 7.87
C LEU A 13 -47.93 22.72 7.24
N MET A 14 -46.68 22.55 6.83
CA MET A 14 -45.95 23.52 6.02
C MET A 14 -45.83 22.99 4.60
N VAL A 15 -46.39 23.71 3.64
CA VAL A 15 -46.24 23.47 2.20
C VAL A 15 -45.44 24.61 1.56
N PRO A 16 -44.63 24.35 0.53
CA PRO A 16 -43.73 25.36 -0.07
C PRO A 16 -44.47 26.50 -0.77
N HIS A 17 -45.68 26.24 -1.24
CA HIS A 17 -46.48 27.20 -2.00
C HIS A 17 -47.67 27.75 -1.20
N THR A 18 -47.68 29.06 -0.99
CA THR A 18 -48.85 29.79 -0.53
C THR A 18 -49.36 30.67 -1.66
N ASN A 19 -50.68 30.79 -1.79
CA ASN A 19 -51.29 31.78 -2.71
C ASN A 19 -50.76 33.18 -2.34
N ARG A 20 -50.42 33.98 -3.35
CA ARG A 20 -50.02 35.37 -3.16
C ARG A 20 -51.18 36.11 -2.50
N THR A 21 -50.91 36.70 -1.34
CA THR A 21 -51.84 37.59 -0.64
C THR A 21 -51.25 38.99 -0.70
N GLU A 22 -51.82 39.86 -1.50
CA GLU A 22 -51.37 41.24 -1.62
C GLU A 22 -51.40 41.97 -0.26
N LEU A 23 -50.33 42.73 0.05
CA LEU A 23 -50.22 43.60 1.24
C LEU A 23 -50.15 42.88 2.61
N THR A 24 -49.62 41.66 2.69
CA THR A 24 -49.50 40.90 3.94
C THR A 24 -48.08 40.97 4.47
N THR A 25 -47.91 41.36 5.73
CA THR A 25 -46.59 41.36 6.37
C THR A 25 -46.13 39.93 6.76
N CYS A 26 -44.84 39.75 7.01
CA CYS A 26 -44.32 38.48 7.53
C CYS A 26 -44.95 38.11 8.87
N PHE A 27 -45.27 39.13 9.71
CA PHE A 27 -46.00 38.92 10.96
C PHE A 27 -47.39 38.37 10.70
N ASP A 28 -48.15 38.94 9.76
CA ASP A 28 -49.52 38.51 9.44
C ASP A 28 -49.55 37.07 8.94
N VAL A 29 -48.58 36.71 8.09
CA VAL A 29 -48.42 35.31 7.60
C VAL A 29 -48.15 34.36 8.75
N ALA A 30 -47.23 34.70 9.66
CA ALA A 30 -46.93 33.87 10.83
C ALA A 30 -48.14 33.80 11.79
N ALA A 31 -48.87 34.93 11.98
CA ALA A 31 -50.04 35.07 12.84
C ALA A 31 -51.22 34.19 12.40
N ALA A 32 -51.32 33.88 11.10
CA ALA A 32 -52.35 32.95 10.60
C ALA A 32 -52.27 31.56 11.28
N GLY A 33 -51.10 31.15 11.82
CA GLY A 33 -50.96 29.96 12.64
C GLY A 33 -51.76 29.98 13.94
N ARG A 34 -52.17 31.15 14.43
CA ARG A 34 -52.98 31.29 15.66
C ARG A 34 -54.47 31.16 15.43
N TYR A 35 -54.96 31.06 14.17
CA TYR A 35 -56.42 30.94 13.89
C TYR A 35 -57.14 29.84 14.67
N PRO A 36 -56.58 28.68 15.00
CA PRO A 36 -57.24 27.68 15.84
C PRO A 36 -57.53 28.16 17.27
N TYR A 37 -56.90 29.25 17.70
CA TYR A 37 -57.01 29.80 19.06
C TYR A 37 -57.82 31.09 19.12
N THR A 38 -57.91 31.78 18.00
CA THR A 38 -58.71 33.00 17.90
C THR A 38 -60.23 32.71 17.77
N GLY A 39 -61.07 33.60 18.22
CA GLY A 39 -62.56 33.50 18.06
C GLY A 39 -62.97 33.69 16.61
N ARG A 40 -64.31 33.75 16.37
CA ARG A 40 -64.93 33.94 15.03
C ARG A 40 -64.46 35.18 14.28
N LEU A 41 -64.01 36.21 14.99
CA LEU A 41 -63.54 37.47 14.41
C LEU A 41 -62.02 37.44 14.07
N GLY A 42 -61.29 36.38 14.41
CA GLY A 42 -59.88 36.27 14.10
C GLY A 42 -58.95 37.28 14.82
N ILE A 43 -59.44 37.94 15.89
CA ILE A 43 -58.65 38.94 16.62
C ILE A 43 -57.63 38.27 17.50
N LEU A 44 -56.40 38.68 17.36
CA LEU A 44 -55.27 38.19 18.16
C LEU A 44 -55.30 38.85 19.55
N SER A 45 -55.17 38.03 20.60
CA SER A 45 -54.85 38.50 21.95
C SER A 45 -53.40 38.91 22.06
N GLU A 46 -53.03 39.62 23.14
CA GLU A 46 -51.62 39.96 23.40
C GLU A 46 -50.75 38.70 23.59
N GLU A 47 -51.35 37.64 24.14
CA GLU A 47 -50.64 36.34 24.25
C GLU A 47 -50.42 35.72 22.86
N ASP A 48 -51.40 35.78 21.95
CA ASP A 48 -51.23 35.31 20.58
C ASP A 48 -50.11 36.07 19.84
N LYS A 49 -50.08 37.41 19.98
CA LYS A 49 -49.02 38.24 19.39
C LYS A 49 -47.64 37.84 19.92
N LYS A 50 -47.52 37.60 21.21
CA LYS A 50 -46.29 37.12 21.82
C LYS A 50 -45.85 35.79 21.24
N GLN A 51 -46.75 34.81 21.12
CA GLN A 51 -46.44 33.50 20.52
C GLN A 51 -45.98 33.63 19.06
N VAL A 52 -46.55 34.57 18.28
CA VAL A 52 -46.09 34.85 16.92
C VAL A 52 -44.66 35.40 16.91
N PHE A 53 -44.35 36.35 17.78
CA PHE A 53 -43.00 36.89 17.88
C PHE A 53 -41.99 35.85 18.37
N ASP A 54 -42.34 35.02 19.35
CA ASP A 54 -41.53 33.94 19.85
C ASP A 54 -41.23 32.91 18.74
N ALA A 55 -42.21 32.59 17.89
CA ALA A 55 -42.02 31.72 16.74
C ALA A 55 -41.13 32.36 15.67
N LEU A 56 -41.30 33.67 15.37
CA LEU A 56 -40.42 34.39 14.44
C LEU A 56 -38.98 34.48 14.97
N HIS A 57 -38.79 34.69 16.25
CA HIS A 57 -37.45 34.65 16.88
C HIS A 57 -36.82 33.28 16.78
N LEU A 58 -37.57 32.21 17.02
CA LEU A 58 -37.06 30.83 16.96
C LEU A 58 -36.51 30.48 15.57
N VAL A 59 -37.12 31.01 14.51
CA VAL A 59 -36.71 30.76 13.12
C VAL A 59 -35.77 31.83 12.55
N ASN A 60 -35.27 32.76 13.37
CA ASN A 60 -34.43 33.87 12.95
C ASN A 60 -35.09 34.74 11.84
N ALA A 61 -36.36 35.12 12.04
CA ALA A 61 -37.14 35.95 11.10
C ALA A 61 -37.82 37.16 11.80
N ALA A 62 -37.49 37.45 13.05
CA ALA A 62 -38.08 38.55 13.79
C ALA A 62 -37.72 39.94 13.23
N ASP A 63 -36.52 40.09 12.67
CA ASP A 63 -36.02 41.32 12.04
C ASP A 63 -36.77 41.71 10.76
N ILE A 64 -37.52 40.79 10.18
CA ILE A 64 -38.29 41.01 8.96
C ILE A 64 -39.82 40.96 9.20
N ALA A 65 -40.25 40.94 10.46
CA ALA A 65 -41.67 40.80 10.82
C ALA A 65 -42.60 41.80 10.10
N ASP A 66 -42.18 43.06 9.99
CA ASP A 66 -42.96 44.14 9.37
C ASP A 66 -42.78 44.25 7.85
N ARG A 67 -41.92 43.40 7.26
CA ARG A 67 -41.68 43.42 5.81
C ARG A 67 -42.82 42.75 5.05
N ASP A 68 -43.04 43.22 3.85
CA ASP A 68 -43.94 42.61 2.88
C ASP A 68 -43.45 41.19 2.54
N PHE A 69 -44.30 40.19 2.75
CA PHE A 69 -43.99 38.79 2.54
C PHE A 69 -43.60 38.45 1.10
N ASP A 70 -44.16 39.19 0.13
CA ASP A 70 -43.83 38.95 -1.30
C ASP A 70 -42.45 39.58 -1.70
N LYS A 71 -41.88 40.46 -0.87
CA LYS A 71 -40.61 41.15 -1.14
C LYS A 71 -39.38 40.58 -0.41
N ILE A 72 -39.52 39.45 0.24
CA ILE A 72 -38.41 38.78 0.92
C ILE A 72 -37.84 37.64 0.07
N SER A 73 -36.62 37.19 0.39
CA SER A 73 -35.99 36.04 -0.28
C SER A 73 -36.71 34.71 0.00
N ASP A 74 -36.53 33.71 -0.87
CA ASP A 74 -37.15 32.40 -0.70
C ASP A 74 -36.75 31.72 0.61
N GLY A 75 -35.51 31.84 1.05
CA GLY A 75 -35.06 31.34 2.35
C GLY A 75 -35.70 32.08 3.54
N GLN A 76 -35.94 33.41 3.44
CA GLN A 76 -36.68 34.17 4.44
C GLN A 76 -38.15 33.76 4.44
N ARG A 77 -38.75 33.57 3.26
CA ARG A 77 -40.11 33.09 3.09
C ARG A 77 -40.35 31.75 3.78
N GLN A 78 -39.44 30.79 3.55
CA GLN A 78 -39.52 29.48 4.23
C GLN A 78 -39.46 29.60 5.76
N ARG A 79 -38.59 30.47 6.31
CA ARG A 79 -38.53 30.72 7.75
C ARG A 79 -39.83 31.28 8.29
N VAL A 80 -40.46 32.23 7.60
CA VAL A 80 -41.78 32.79 8.01
C VAL A 80 -42.89 31.72 7.94
N LEU A 81 -42.90 30.87 6.90
CA LEU A 81 -43.87 29.76 6.80
C LEU A 81 -43.64 28.72 7.92
N LEU A 82 -42.39 28.46 8.30
CA LEU A 82 -42.09 27.63 9.45
C LEU A 82 -42.57 28.29 10.76
N ALA A 83 -42.36 29.62 10.94
CA ALA A 83 -42.90 30.35 12.09
C ALA A 83 -44.42 30.20 12.17
N ARG A 84 -45.16 30.31 11.05
CA ARG A 84 -46.61 30.08 11.00
C ARG A 84 -46.97 28.68 11.53
N ALA A 85 -46.25 27.65 11.13
CA ALA A 85 -46.53 26.29 11.57
C ALA A 85 -46.14 26.07 13.06
N VAL A 86 -45.07 26.70 13.53
CA VAL A 86 -44.58 26.59 14.91
C VAL A 86 -45.44 27.35 15.89
N CYS A 87 -45.93 28.57 15.54
CA CYS A 87 -46.76 29.36 16.44
C CYS A 87 -48.17 28.72 16.64
N GLN A 88 -48.54 27.71 15.85
CA GLN A 88 -49.71 26.87 16.07
C GLN A 88 -49.53 25.92 17.27
N GLU A 89 -48.31 25.79 17.82
CA GLU A 89 -47.94 24.90 18.93
C GLU A 89 -48.37 23.43 18.71
N PRO A 90 -47.99 22.80 17.56
CA PRO A 90 -48.50 21.48 17.22
C PRO A 90 -47.77 20.39 18.00
N GLU A 91 -48.46 19.27 18.27
CA GLU A 91 -47.86 18.02 18.71
C GLU A 91 -47.10 17.32 17.55
N ILE A 92 -47.61 17.46 16.31
CA ILE A 92 -47.04 16.87 15.09
C ILE A 92 -46.91 17.96 14.02
N LEU A 93 -45.69 18.10 13.48
CA LEU A 93 -45.37 19.06 12.41
C LEU A 93 -45.02 18.30 11.13
N PHE A 94 -45.80 18.53 10.08
CA PHE A 94 -45.55 18.01 8.74
C PHE A 94 -44.87 19.09 7.89
N LEU A 95 -43.78 18.73 7.24
CA LEU A 95 -43.02 19.63 6.38
C LEU A 95 -42.83 18.96 5.01
N ASP A 96 -43.38 19.60 3.99
CA ASP A 96 -43.21 19.13 2.62
C ASP A 96 -42.05 19.86 1.95
N GLU A 97 -41.01 19.11 1.59
CA GLU A 97 -39.77 19.58 0.97
C GLU A 97 -39.19 20.88 1.60
N PRO A 98 -38.97 20.93 2.91
CA PRO A 98 -38.58 22.18 3.59
C PRO A 98 -37.19 22.69 3.23
N THR A 99 -36.40 21.90 2.51
CA THR A 99 -35.02 22.24 2.06
C THR A 99 -34.98 22.80 0.65
N SER A 100 -36.09 22.73 -0.09
CA SER A 100 -36.17 23.25 -1.46
C SER A 100 -35.84 24.75 -1.48
N PHE A 101 -35.05 25.19 -2.45
CA PHE A 101 -34.63 26.60 -2.64
C PHE A 101 -33.69 27.17 -1.55
N LEU A 102 -33.23 26.37 -0.60
CA LEU A 102 -32.24 26.80 0.38
C LEU A 102 -30.81 26.50 -0.08
N ASP A 103 -29.90 27.44 0.15
CA ASP A 103 -28.46 27.20 0.04
C ASP A 103 -27.95 26.31 1.19
N VAL A 104 -26.68 25.92 1.14
CA VAL A 104 -26.06 25.02 2.15
C VAL A 104 -26.19 25.60 3.56
N LYS A 105 -26.04 26.92 3.73
CA LYS A 105 -26.15 27.59 5.03
C LYS A 105 -27.62 27.59 5.51
N GLY A 106 -28.56 27.93 4.67
CA GLY A 106 -30.00 27.91 4.98
C GLY A 106 -30.49 26.52 5.37
N LYS A 107 -30.03 25.46 4.68
CA LYS A 107 -30.28 24.06 5.06
C LYS A 107 -29.77 23.73 6.45
N ALA A 108 -28.54 24.10 6.78
CA ALA A 108 -27.94 23.85 8.09
C ALA A 108 -28.68 24.58 9.22
N GLU A 109 -29.09 25.82 9.00
CA GLU A 109 -29.89 26.61 9.94
C GLU A 109 -31.27 25.96 10.17
N LEU A 110 -31.98 25.61 9.10
CA LEU A 110 -33.30 24.94 9.19
C LEU A 110 -33.18 23.63 10.00
N MET A 111 -32.18 22.80 9.71
CA MET A 111 -31.97 21.53 10.41
C MET A 111 -31.69 21.72 11.90
N THR A 112 -30.98 22.79 12.26
CA THR A 112 -30.70 23.13 13.66
C THR A 112 -32.01 23.53 14.37
N ILE A 113 -32.88 24.30 13.70
CA ILE A 113 -34.19 24.70 14.22
C ILE A 113 -35.08 23.48 14.42
N LEU A 114 -35.18 22.59 13.44
CA LEU A 114 -35.99 21.37 13.53
C LEU A 114 -35.54 20.44 14.66
N ARG A 115 -34.26 20.24 14.82
CA ARG A 115 -33.70 19.44 15.95
C ARG A 115 -34.04 20.07 17.30
N ARG A 116 -33.98 21.40 17.39
CA ARG A 116 -34.34 22.15 18.60
C ARG A 116 -35.84 21.99 18.92
N LEU A 117 -36.71 22.11 17.93
CA LEU A 117 -38.16 21.89 18.07
C LEU A 117 -38.47 20.47 18.56
N ALA A 118 -37.87 19.46 17.95
CA ALA A 118 -38.08 18.07 18.35
C ALA A 118 -37.64 17.81 19.80
N LYS A 119 -36.48 18.35 20.23
CA LYS A 119 -35.93 18.08 21.55
C LYS A 119 -36.52 18.97 22.66
N GLU A 120 -36.66 20.28 22.42
CA GLU A 120 -37.09 21.24 23.44
C GLU A 120 -38.60 21.39 23.58
N LYS A 121 -39.33 21.23 22.44
CA LYS A 121 -40.79 21.35 22.41
C LYS A 121 -41.52 20.00 22.37
N ASN A 122 -40.76 18.89 22.32
CA ASN A 122 -41.29 17.53 22.20
C ASN A 122 -42.28 17.36 21.02
N THR A 123 -42.01 18.06 19.91
CA THR A 123 -42.82 18.03 18.68
C THR A 123 -42.35 16.88 17.80
N ALA A 124 -43.26 16.00 17.41
CA ALA A 124 -42.97 14.99 16.38
C ALA A 124 -42.88 15.66 15.00
N ILE A 125 -41.77 15.47 14.28
CA ILE A 125 -41.53 16.09 12.97
C ILE A 125 -41.55 15.01 11.89
N ILE A 126 -42.43 15.18 10.91
CA ILE A 126 -42.50 14.33 9.71
C ILE A 126 -42.18 15.22 8.52
N LEU A 127 -41.13 14.91 7.77
CA LEU A 127 -40.71 15.73 6.64
C LEU A 127 -40.39 14.88 5.40
N SER A 128 -40.73 15.40 4.23
CA SER A 128 -40.29 14.83 2.97
C SER A 128 -38.93 15.42 2.58
N LEU A 129 -38.00 14.57 2.14
CA LEU A 129 -36.66 14.96 1.68
C LEU A 129 -36.28 14.20 0.43
N HIS A 130 -35.68 14.89 -0.54
CA HIS A 130 -35.03 14.27 -1.70
C HIS A 130 -33.54 14.08 -1.50
N GLU A 131 -32.93 14.81 -0.55
CA GLU A 131 -31.48 14.76 -0.29
C GLU A 131 -31.16 13.65 0.70
N LEU A 132 -30.62 12.56 0.17
CA LEU A 132 -30.30 11.36 0.95
C LEU A 132 -29.33 11.63 2.12
N ASP A 133 -28.31 12.47 1.90
CA ASP A 133 -27.33 12.83 2.94
C ASP A 133 -27.98 13.55 4.13
N LEU A 134 -28.96 14.42 3.87
CA LEU A 134 -29.72 15.11 4.91
C LEU A 134 -30.65 14.14 5.64
N ALA A 135 -31.38 13.32 4.89
CA ALA A 135 -32.24 12.31 5.46
C ALA A 135 -31.49 11.34 6.38
N GLN A 136 -30.32 10.87 5.95
CA GLN A 136 -29.47 9.97 6.76
C GLN A 136 -28.98 10.62 8.06
N LYS A 137 -28.65 11.93 8.03
CA LYS A 137 -28.08 12.64 9.20
C LYS A 137 -29.13 13.11 10.20
N LEU A 138 -30.40 13.23 9.80
CA LEU A 138 -31.41 13.93 10.58
C LEU A 138 -32.51 13.03 11.14
N SER A 139 -32.81 11.95 10.43
CA SER A 139 -33.97 11.12 10.77
C SER A 139 -33.64 10.15 11.89
N ASP A 140 -34.61 9.91 12.77
CA ASP A 140 -34.58 8.79 13.72
C ASP A 140 -35.18 7.53 13.09
N ALA A 141 -36.14 7.69 12.16
CA ALA A 141 -36.77 6.63 11.38
C ALA A 141 -37.11 7.14 9.97
N VAL A 142 -37.21 6.24 9.02
CA VAL A 142 -37.40 6.52 7.59
C VAL A 142 -38.56 5.70 7.03
N VAL A 143 -39.37 6.33 6.19
CA VAL A 143 -40.37 5.68 5.31
C VAL A 143 -39.99 6.00 3.88
N CYS A 144 -39.74 4.97 3.07
CA CYS A 144 -39.48 5.14 1.64
C CYS A 144 -40.79 5.15 0.87
N VAL A 145 -41.02 6.23 0.09
CA VAL A 145 -42.19 6.38 -0.74
C VAL A 145 -41.80 6.36 -2.21
N SER A 146 -42.37 5.45 -2.98
CA SER A 146 -42.24 5.38 -4.42
C SER A 146 -43.60 5.50 -5.09
N PRO A 147 -43.69 5.71 -6.41
CA PRO A 147 -44.99 5.77 -7.10
C PRO A 147 -45.85 4.52 -6.90
N ASP A 148 -45.22 3.38 -6.70
CA ASP A 148 -45.90 2.07 -6.67
C ASP A 148 -46.01 1.49 -5.24
N SER A 149 -45.34 2.06 -4.24
CA SER A 149 -45.32 1.49 -2.89
C SER A 149 -44.87 2.47 -1.80
N VAL A 150 -45.31 2.20 -0.59
CA VAL A 150 -44.85 2.85 0.64
C VAL A 150 -44.26 1.76 1.52
N SER A 151 -43.05 1.95 2.03
CA SER A 151 -42.43 0.98 2.93
C SER A 151 -43.01 1.03 4.33
N ASP A 152 -42.73 0.00 5.13
CA ASP A 152 -42.84 0.09 6.59
C ASP A 152 -41.84 1.10 7.16
N ILE A 153 -42.05 1.50 8.41
CA ILE A 153 -41.09 2.35 9.13
C ILE A 153 -39.81 1.56 9.35
N MET A 154 -38.69 2.09 8.85
CA MET A 154 -37.36 1.45 8.93
C MET A 154 -36.40 2.26 9.80
N THR A 155 -35.39 1.59 10.33
CA THR A 155 -34.25 2.31 10.90
C THR A 155 -33.49 3.04 9.80
N VAL A 156 -32.79 4.12 10.15
CA VAL A 156 -31.92 4.84 9.20
C VAL A 156 -30.91 3.89 8.55
N LYS A 157 -30.31 3.00 9.34
CA LYS A 157 -29.34 2.01 8.86
C LYS A 157 -29.92 1.09 7.78
N ASP A 158 -31.13 0.61 7.97
CA ASP A 158 -31.78 -0.29 7.01
C ASP A 158 -32.25 0.44 5.76
N ALA A 159 -32.86 1.63 5.92
CA ALA A 159 -33.34 2.44 4.79
C ALA A 159 -32.21 2.81 3.81
N PHE A 160 -30.99 3.05 4.31
CA PHE A 160 -29.82 3.46 3.50
C PHE A 160 -28.94 2.29 3.06
N GLN A 161 -29.39 1.04 3.18
CA GLN A 161 -28.73 -0.09 2.54
C GLN A 161 -28.82 0.00 1.02
N LYS A 162 -27.80 -0.49 0.34
CA LYS A 162 -27.67 -0.43 -1.12
C LYS A 162 -28.94 -0.91 -1.84
N GLU A 163 -29.44 -2.05 -1.43
CA GLU A 163 -30.60 -2.71 -2.02
C GLU A 163 -31.87 -1.85 -1.95
N ASN A 164 -32.08 -1.17 -0.81
CA ASN A 164 -33.24 -0.32 -0.59
C ASN A 164 -33.15 0.99 -1.41
N ILE A 165 -31.97 1.60 -1.50
CA ILE A 165 -31.74 2.79 -2.34
C ILE A 165 -31.88 2.44 -3.82
N GLN A 166 -31.31 1.33 -4.27
CA GLN A 166 -31.47 0.87 -5.65
C GLN A 166 -32.95 0.62 -6.01
N LYS A 167 -33.70 0.00 -5.10
CA LYS A 167 -35.14 -0.25 -5.28
C LYS A 167 -35.94 1.04 -5.32
N LEU A 168 -35.68 1.99 -4.40
CA LEU A 168 -36.37 3.25 -4.30
C LEU A 168 -36.24 4.10 -5.57
N TYR A 169 -35.03 4.19 -6.12
CA TYR A 169 -34.72 5.00 -7.30
C TYR A 169 -34.69 4.20 -8.61
N LYS A 170 -34.99 2.90 -8.57
CA LYS A 170 -34.93 1.99 -9.73
C LYS A 170 -33.55 2.00 -10.41
N MET A 171 -32.47 2.12 -9.62
CA MET A 171 -31.08 2.21 -10.09
C MET A 171 -30.47 0.84 -10.36
N SER A 172 -29.66 0.74 -11.43
CA SER A 172 -28.76 -0.38 -11.65
C SER A 172 -27.62 -0.40 -10.63
N ALA A 173 -26.92 -1.54 -10.53
CA ALA A 173 -25.74 -1.65 -9.66
C ALA A 173 -24.61 -0.70 -10.08
N GLU A 174 -24.49 -0.43 -11.38
CA GLU A 174 -23.49 0.48 -11.95
C GLU A 174 -23.81 1.94 -11.63
N GLU A 175 -25.06 2.37 -11.81
CA GLU A 175 -25.51 3.72 -11.46
C GLU A 175 -25.37 4.00 -9.96
N TYR A 176 -25.71 3.01 -9.12
CA TYR A 176 -25.50 3.13 -7.67
C TYR A 176 -24.02 3.31 -7.33
N THR A 177 -23.15 2.50 -7.93
CA THR A 177 -21.69 2.57 -7.71
C THR A 177 -21.11 3.89 -8.20
N PHE A 178 -21.63 4.43 -9.32
CA PHE A 178 -21.23 5.73 -9.84
C PHE A 178 -21.58 6.89 -8.89
N LEU A 179 -22.80 6.88 -8.30
CA LEU A 179 -23.29 7.97 -7.45
C LEU A 179 -22.87 7.85 -5.98
N PHE A 180 -22.87 6.63 -5.44
CA PHE A 180 -22.69 6.36 -4.01
C PHE A 180 -21.52 5.41 -3.72
N GLY A 181 -20.93 4.80 -4.74
CA GLY A 181 -19.71 4.01 -4.59
C GLY A 181 -18.62 4.88 -4.00
N LYS A 182 -17.98 4.42 -2.94
CA LYS A 182 -16.72 5.04 -2.52
C LYS A 182 -15.83 5.04 -3.75
N LYS A 183 -15.25 6.21 -4.11
CA LYS A 183 -14.16 6.24 -5.08
C LYS A 183 -13.21 5.12 -4.69
N GLU A 184 -12.98 4.14 -5.60
CA GLU A 184 -11.93 3.17 -5.33
C GLU A 184 -10.68 3.97 -5.00
N PRO A 185 -10.00 3.61 -3.91
CA PRO A 185 -8.76 4.30 -3.56
C PRO A 185 -7.82 4.23 -4.76
N PRO A 186 -6.99 5.25 -4.98
CA PRO A 186 -6.06 5.25 -6.09
C PRO A 186 -5.23 3.98 -6.05
N LYS A 187 -5.31 3.16 -7.10
CA LYS A 187 -4.44 2.00 -7.27
C LYS A 187 -3.07 2.53 -7.67
N PHE A 188 -2.03 1.99 -7.07
CA PHE A 188 -0.68 2.33 -7.47
C PHE A 188 -0.40 1.72 -8.85
N GLU A 189 -0.31 2.59 -9.86
CA GLU A 189 -0.09 2.23 -11.26
C GLU A 189 1.28 2.75 -11.72
N HIS A 190 2.30 1.96 -11.48
CA HIS A 190 3.63 2.20 -12.01
C HIS A 190 4.11 0.92 -12.69
N TYR A 191 4.62 1.04 -13.90
CA TYR A 191 4.98 -0.10 -14.73
C TYR A 191 6.43 0.00 -15.21
N ILE A 192 7.11 -1.14 -15.24
CA ILE A 192 8.43 -1.27 -15.87
C ILE A 192 8.36 -2.25 -17.03
N ARG A 193 9.23 -2.05 -18.03
CA ARG A 193 9.35 -2.98 -19.15
C ARG A 193 10.43 -4.03 -18.85
N SER A 194 10.03 -5.30 -18.85
CA SER A 194 10.94 -6.44 -18.76
C SER A 194 10.84 -7.28 -20.04
N GLY A 195 11.75 -7.05 -20.98
CA GLY A 195 11.68 -7.63 -22.33
C GLY A 195 10.46 -7.11 -23.10
N GLN A 196 9.56 -8.03 -23.50
CA GLN A 196 8.32 -7.69 -24.21
C GLN A 196 7.12 -7.48 -23.26
N LYS A 197 7.28 -7.73 -21.97
CA LYS A 197 6.19 -7.61 -20.98
C LYS A 197 6.28 -6.27 -20.26
N LEU A 198 5.12 -5.69 -20.01
CA LEU A 198 4.93 -4.57 -19.11
C LEU A 198 4.52 -5.16 -17.75
N LEU A 199 5.30 -4.93 -16.71
CA LEU A 199 5.05 -5.48 -15.37
C LEU A 199 4.70 -4.33 -14.41
N ARG A 200 3.67 -4.55 -13.60
CA ARG A 200 3.24 -3.58 -12.59
C ARG A 200 4.16 -3.66 -11.37
N CYS A 201 4.70 -2.53 -10.98
CA CYS A 201 5.47 -2.38 -9.74
C CYS A 201 4.55 -2.37 -8.52
N GLY A 202 5.11 -2.78 -7.39
CA GLY A 202 4.55 -2.58 -6.08
C GLY A 202 5.33 -1.55 -5.26
N TYR A 203 5.08 -1.49 -3.95
CA TYR A 203 5.83 -0.67 -3.02
C TYR A 203 6.27 -1.47 -1.80
N THR A 204 7.42 -1.09 -1.21
CA THR A 204 8.11 -1.88 -0.20
C THR A 204 7.41 -1.84 1.18
N THR A 205 7.77 -2.77 2.08
CA THR A 205 7.35 -2.73 3.48
C THR A 205 7.77 -1.44 4.19
N GLY A 206 8.94 -0.88 3.81
CA GLY A 206 9.40 0.43 4.30
C GLY A 206 8.48 1.57 3.88
N THR A 207 8.02 1.57 2.62
CA THR A 207 7.04 2.55 2.11
C THR A 207 5.71 2.43 2.84
N CYS A 208 5.22 1.20 3.08
CA CYS A 208 3.99 0.98 3.85
C CYS A 208 4.12 1.54 5.28
N ALA A 209 5.24 1.28 5.96
CA ALA A 209 5.48 1.76 7.32
C ALA A 209 5.51 3.31 7.37
N ALA A 210 6.17 3.96 6.41
CA ALA A 210 6.23 5.41 6.33
C ALA A 210 4.87 6.05 6.01
N LEU A 211 4.09 5.48 5.09
CA LEU A 211 2.71 5.89 4.81
C LEU A 211 1.81 5.73 6.04
N GLY A 212 1.91 4.58 6.73
CA GLY A 212 1.19 4.33 7.97
C GLY A 212 1.53 5.35 9.05
N ALA A 213 2.82 5.67 9.23
CA ALA A 213 3.28 6.66 10.20
C ALA A 213 2.73 8.06 9.87
N ALA A 214 2.78 8.49 8.61
CA ALA A 214 2.20 9.76 8.17
C ALA A 214 0.68 9.82 8.41
N GLY A 215 -0.05 8.73 8.07
CA GLY A 215 -1.50 8.64 8.29
C GLY A 215 -1.88 8.74 9.76
N ALA A 216 -1.17 8.02 10.64
CA ALA A 216 -1.38 8.06 12.08
C ALA A 216 -1.09 9.46 12.66
N ALA A 217 0.02 10.10 12.26
CA ALA A 217 0.36 11.45 12.69
C ALA A 217 -0.70 12.46 12.25
N ARG A 218 -1.17 12.39 11.00
CA ARG A 218 -2.23 13.26 10.48
C ARG A 218 -3.53 13.10 11.26
N LEU A 219 -3.91 11.87 11.62
CA LEU A 219 -5.07 11.62 12.50
C LEU A 219 -4.90 12.26 13.87
N LEU A 220 -3.69 12.21 14.46
CA LEU A 220 -3.42 12.84 15.77
C LEU A 220 -3.59 14.35 15.70
N PHE A 221 -3.13 15.01 14.63
CA PHE A 221 -3.21 16.46 14.48
C PHE A 221 -4.60 16.95 14.07
N THR A 222 -5.28 16.24 13.15
CA THR A 222 -6.56 16.70 12.58
C THR A 222 -7.79 16.15 13.31
N GLY A 223 -7.64 15.08 14.07
CA GLY A 223 -8.75 14.34 14.66
C GLY A 223 -9.59 13.52 13.68
N LYS A 224 -9.22 13.50 12.38
CA LYS A 224 -9.94 12.79 11.31
C LYS A 224 -9.00 11.82 10.61
N ALA A 225 -9.46 10.58 10.38
CA ALA A 225 -8.73 9.61 9.59
C ALA A 225 -8.58 10.12 8.15
N PRO A 226 -7.38 10.08 7.57
CA PRO A 226 -7.17 10.48 6.19
C PRO A 226 -7.79 9.45 5.22
N GLU A 227 -8.43 9.92 4.16
CA GLU A 227 -8.96 9.05 3.08
C GLU A 227 -7.81 8.43 2.28
N THR A 228 -6.75 9.21 2.01
CA THR A 228 -5.52 8.76 1.36
C THR A 228 -4.30 9.29 2.08
N VAL A 229 -3.20 8.55 1.98
CA VAL A 229 -1.86 8.96 2.43
C VAL A 229 -0.88 8.79 1.28
N GLY A 230 -0.02 9.79 1.11
CA GLY A 230 0.95 9.82 0.01
C GLY A 230 2.33 10.28 0.46
N LEU A 231 3.37 9.66 -0.12
CA LEU A 231 4.75 10.08 0.04
C LEU A 231 5.54 9.93 -1.26
N ARG A 232 6.67 10.64 -1.36
CA ARG A 232 7.65 10.43 -2.42
C ARG A 232 8.70 9.45 -1.93
N THR A 233 8.89 8.36 -2.68
CA THR A 233 9.89 7.34 -2.36
C THR A 233 11.31 7.83 -2.69
N PRO A 234 12.38 7.17 -2.18
CA PRO A 234 13.77 7.47 -2.56
C PRO A 234 14.01 7.42 -4.06
N LYS A 235 13.28 6.57 -4.79
CA LYS A 235 13.32 6.52 -6.26
C LYS A 235 12.66 7.73 -6.94
N GLY A 236 12.04 8.64 -6.19
CA GLY A 236 11.36 9.82 -6.72
C GLY A 236 9.92 9.59 -7.18
N ILE A 237 9.40 8.36 -7.05
CA ILE A 237 8.04 7.98 -7.42
C ILE A 237 7.10 8.31 -6.26
N VAL A 238 5.96 8.92 -6.57
CA VAL A 238 4.91 9.19 -5.56
C VAL A 238 4.03 7.96 -5.43
N VAL A 239 3.89 7.48 -4.19
CA VAL A 239 2.95 6.42 -3.82
C VAL A 239 1.85 7.06 -3.00
N GLU A 240 0.60 6.95 -3.47
CA GLU A 240 -0.59 7.43 -2.77
C GLU A 240 -1.60 6.29 -2.68
N VAL A 241 -2.06 5.96 -1.47
CA VAL A 241 -2.96 4.83 -1.20
C VAL A 241 -3.93 5.16 -0.08
N ALA A 242 -5.06 4.46 -0.04
CA ALA A 242 -5.97 4.51 1.10
C ALA A 242 -5.47 3.56 2.21
N PRO A 243 -5.51 3.98 3.49
CA PRO A 243 -5.29 3.08 4.60
C PRO A 243 -6.36 1.97 4.66
N ILE A 244 -5.98 0.79 5.16
CA ILE A 244 -6.94 -0.27 5.51
C ILE A 244 -7.84 0.25 6.65
N TYR A 245 -7.20 0.84 7.66
CA TYR A 245 -7.83 1.57 8.76
C TYR A 245 -6.86 2.60 9.33
N CYS A 246 -7.40 3.62 9.98
CA CYS A 246 -6.63 4.63 10.70
C CYS A 246 -7.45 5.10 11.91
N GLU A 247 -7.00 4.79 13.14
CA GLU A 247 -7.79 4.91 14.35
C GLU A 247 -6.97 5.49 15.51
N LYS A 248 -7.64 6.24 16.40
CA LYS A 248 -7.04 6.68 17.67
C LYS A 248 -7.05 5.55 18.68
N ILE A 249 -5.97 5.45 19.43
CA ILE A 249 -5.83 4.56 20.59
C ILE A 249 -5.44 5.38 21.82
N ASP A 250 -5.48 4.78 23.00
CA ASP A 250 -5.21 5.49 24.28
C ASP A 250 -3.84 6.18 24.30
N THR A 251 -2.82 5.60 23.66
CA THR A 251 -1.44 6.10 23.65
C THR A 251 -1.06 6.87 22.39
N GLY A 252 -1.96 7.01 21.41
CA GLY A 252 -1.62 7.64 20.14
C GLY A 252 -2.60 7.37 19.02
N ALA A 253 -2.09 6.99 17.84
CA ALA A 253 -2.89 6.55 16.71
C ALA A 253 -2.21 5.40 15.97
N VAL A 254 -3.01 4.53 15.38
CA VAL A 254 -2.56 3.44 14.50
C VAL A 254 -3.08 3.67 13.09
N CYS A 255 -2.25 3.35 12.09
CA CYS A 255 -2.65 3.37 10.70
C CYS A 255 -2.05 2.16 9.99
N ALA A 256 -2.88 1.41 9.25
CA ALA A 256 -2.49 0.20 8.54
C ALA A 256 -2.54 0.42 7.04
N ILE A 257 -1.47 0.04 6.36
CA ILE A 257 -1.33 0.10 4.90
C ILE A 257 -1.20 -1.32 4.36
N ARG A 258 -1.96 -1.66 3.34
CA ARG A 258 -1.84 -2.95 2.64
C ARG A 258 -0.57 -2.95 1.80
N LYS A 259 0.28 -3.96 1.99
CA LYS A 259 1.43 -4.18 1.12
C LYS A 259 0.95 -4.60 -0.27
N ASP A 260 1.49 -3.98 -1.29
CA ASP A 260 1.25 -4.35 -2.70
C ASP A 260 2.59 -4.72 -3.34
N GLY A 261 2.73 -5.97 -3.72
CA GLY A 261 3.91 -6.51 -4.40
C GLY A 261 3.95 -6.23 -5.89
N GLY A 262 2.85 -5.74 -6.49
CA GLY A 262 2.74 -5.64 -7.94
C GLY A 262 2.65 -7.03 -8.59
N ASP A 263 3.36 -7.21 -9.69
CA ASP A 263 3.47 -8.51 -10.39
C ASP A 263 4.66 -9.34 -9.88
N ASP A 264 5.29 -8.93 -8.76
CA ASP A 264 6.37 -9.70 -8.14
C ASP A 264 5.81 -10.82 -7.26
N ILE A 265 6.55 -11.93 -7.18
CA ILE A 265 6.22 -13.05 -6.28
C ILE A 265 6.78 -12.70 -4.89
N ASP A 266 6.04 -11.90 -4.16
CA ASP A 266 6.43 -11.40 -2.84
C ASP A 266 5.60 -12.09 -1.74
N ALA A 267 6.28 -12.78 -0.82
CA ALA A 267 5.63 -13.45 0.32
C ALA A 267 4.94 -12.46 1.29
N THR A 268 5.21 -11.15 1.15
CA THR A 268 4.61 -10.09 1.96
C THR A 268 3.43 -9.42 1.29
N ASP A 269 3.09 -9.80 0.05
CA ASP A 269 1.98 -9.21 -0.69
C ASP A 269 0.65 -9.36 0.07
N GLY A 270 -0.14 -8.29 0.08
CA GLY A 270 -1.44 -8.24 0.76
C GLY A 270 -1.39 -8.07 2.28
N LEU A 271 -0.23 -8.23 2.94
CA LEU A 271 -0.13 -8.12 4.40
C LEU A 271 -0.33 -6.68 4.88
N PRO A 272 -1.07 -6.48 5.99
CA PRO A 272 -1.16 -5.17 6.66
C PRO A 272 0.16 -4.82 7.36
N VAL A 273 0.74 -3.68 6.97
CA VAL A 273 1.86 -3.04 7.69
C VAL A 273 1.29 -1.90 8.52
N ILE A 274 1.47 -1.98 9.81
CA ILE A 274 0.82 -1.14 10.81
C ILE A 274 1.86 -0.24 11.46
N ALA A 275 1.63 1.07 11.47
CA ALA A 275 2.42 2.01 12.25
C ALA A 275 1.58 2.56 13.41
N ASN A 276 2.05 2.34 14.64
CA ASN A 276 1.53 2.98 15.83
C ASN A 276 2.40 4.18 16.16
N VAL A 277 1.81 5.37 16.19
CA VAL A 277 2.51 6.64 16.43
C VAL A 277 2.03 7.29 17.71
N THR A 278 2.98 7.62 18.58
CA THR A 278 2.76 8.36 19.83
C THR A 278 3.52 9.68 19.75
N LEU A 279 2.90 10.77 20.16
CA LEU A 279 3.55 12.07 20.25
C LEU A 279 4.46 12.14 21.48
N LEU A 280 5.65 12.75 21.31
CA LEU A 280 6.62 13.00 22.37
C LEU A 280 6.81 14.52 22.51
N PRO A 281 5.93 15.24 23.23
CA PRO A 281 5.92 16.70 23.23
C PRO A 281 7.22 17.35 23.74
N ASN A 282 7.94 16.66 24.60
CA ASN A 282 9.17 17.17 25.25
C ASN A 282 10.46 16.76 24.51
N GLU A 283 10.38 16.01 23.42
CA GLU A 283 11.54 15.51 22.68
C GLU A 283 11.57 16.15 21.28
N HIS A 284 12.14 17.34 21.15
CA HIS A 284 12.12 18.12 19.91
C HIS A 284 12.84 17.42 18.75
N GLY A 285 12.13 17.18 17.65
CA GLY A 285 12.66 16.62 16.40
C GLY A 285 13.15 15.16 16.48
N VAL A 286 12.94 14.49 17.61
CA VAL A 286 13.37 13.10 17.81
C VAL A 286 12.31 12.14 17.26
N VAL A 287 12.72 11.14 16.48
CA VAL A 287 11.86 10.05 16.01
C VAL A 287 12.44 8.71 16.46
N LYS A 288 11.78 8.08 17.42
CA LYS A 288 12.16 6.75 17.94
C LYS A 288 11.39 5.70 17.16
N ILE A 289 12.08 4.72 16.55
CA ILE A 289 11.46 3.68 15.72
C ILE A 289 11.86 2.31 16.25
N ASP A 290 10.88 1.45 16.53
CA ASP A 290 11.09 0.07 16.89
C ASP A 290 10.10 -0.87 16.18
N GLY A 291 10.40 -2.17 16.23
CA GLY A 291 9.54 -3.22 15.65
C GLY A 291 8.67 -3.90 16.70
N GLY A 292 7.39 -4.03 16.38
CA GLY A 292 6.40 -4.78 17.13
C GLY A 292 6.16 -6.18 16.56
N LYS A 293 4.97 -6.71 16.78
CA LYS A 293 4.57 -8.05 16.32
C LYS A 293 4.74 -8.20 14.81
N GLY A 294 5.34 -9.32 14.36
CA GLY A 294 5.55 -9.64 12.95
C GLY A 294 6.75 -8.93 12.31
N VAL A 295 7.41 -8.01 13.01
CA VAL A 295 8.72 -7.46 12.61
C VAL A 295 9.82 -8.25 13.32
N GLY A 296 10.77 -8.77 12.56
CA GLY A 296 11.84 -9.61 13.08
C GLY A 296 12.88 -8.83 13.89
N ARG A 297 13.68 -9.57 14.66
CA ARG A 297 14.84 -9.05 15.38
C ARG A 297 16.12 -9.59 14.75
N VAL A 298 17.12 -8.74 14.68
CA VAL A 298 18.47 -9.10 14.20
C VAL A 298 19.14 -9.98 15.24
N THR A 299 19.63 -11.16 14.84
CA THR A 299 20.31 -12.13 15.72
C THR A 299 21.74 -12.42 15.31
N LYS A 300 22.16 -12.00 14.11
CA LYS A 300 23.52 -12.20 13.60
C LYS A 300 24.14 -10.86 13.20
N PRO A 301 25.44 -10.67 13.37
CA PRO A 301 26.15 -9.51 12.85
C PRO A 301 26.13 -9.48 11.31
N GLY A 302 26.44 -8.30 10.73
CA GLY A 302 26.51 -8.13 9.28
C GLY A 302 25.19 -7.76 8.61
N LEU A 303 24.13 -7.49 9.39
CA LEU A 303 22.90 -6.87 8.90
C LEU A 303 22.97 -5.34 9.07
N ASP A 304 22.07 -4.64 8.39
CA ASP A 304 21.94 -3.18 8.44
C ASP A 304 21.79 -2.65 9.89
N GLN A 305 21.09 -3.39 10.74
CA GLN A 305 20.86 -3.02 12.14
C GLN A 305 21.68 -3.89 13.10
N PRO A 306 22.06 -3.38 14.27
CA PRO A 306 22.83 -4.14 15.24
C PRO A 306 22.02 -5.31 15.82
N VAL A 307 22.73 -6.31 16.35
CA VAL A 307 22.13 -7.47 17.02
C VAL A 307 21.22 -7.03 18.16
N GLY A 308 20.02 -7.59 18.22
CA GLY A 308 18.95 -7.25 19.17
C GLY A 308 17.99 -6.17 18.69
N ALA A 309 18.36 -5.35 17.71
CA ALA A 309 17.49 -4.32 17.17
C ALA A 309 16.39 -4.91 16.26
N ALA A 310 15.31 -4.15 16.08
CA ALA A 310 14.29 -4.47 15.08
C ALA A 310 14.89 -4.45 13.67
N ALA A 311 14.52 -5.44 12.86
CA ALA A 311 14.96 -5.55 11.48
C ALA A 311 14.24 -4.53 10.58
N ILE A 312 14.41 -3.25 10.89
CA ILE A 312 13.93 -2.09 10.12
C ILE A 312 15.18 -1.38 9.60
N ASN A 313 15.47 -1.53 8.31
CA ASN A 313 16.70 -1.02 7.70
C ASN A 313 16.76 0.52 7.74
N HIS A 314 17.94 1.11 7.47
CA HIS A 314 18.17 2.55 7.56
C HIS A 314 17.25 3.35 6.61
N VAL A 315 17.12 2.96 5.34
CA VAL A 315 16.25 3.69 4.38
C VAL A 315 14.79 3.73 4.83
N PRO A 316 14.11 2.61 5.21
CA PRO A 316 12.81 2.67 5.86
C PRO A 316 12.74 3.59 7.09
N ARG A 317 13.77 3.60 7.96
CA ARG A 317 13.82 4.51 9.11
C ARG A 317 13.88 5.97 8.68
N GLU A 318 14.67 6.30 7.68
CA GLU A 318 14.73 7.64 7.08
C GLU A 318 13.37 8.02 6.48
N MET A 319 12.74 7.16 5.70
CA MET A 319 11.42 7.42 5.11
C MET A 319 10.34 7.67 6.17
N ILE A 320 10.31 6.90 7.25
CA ILE A 320 9.39 7.10 8.37
C ILE A 320 9.67 8.45 9.03
N THR A 321 10.93 8.77 9.28
CA THR A 321 11.36 10.01 9.92
C THR A 321 10.98 11.23 9.06
N GLU A 322 11.30 11.22 7.78
CA GLU A 322 10.95 12.30 6.84
C GLU A 322 9.44 12.50 6.72
N ALA A 323 8.68 11.40 6.65
CA ALA A 323 7.23 11.46 6.58
C ALA A 323 6.62 12.13 7.83
N LEU A 324 7.09 11.77 9.02
CA LEU A 324 6.64 12.35 10.29
C LEU A 324 7.06 13.81 10.45
N LEU A 325 8.32 14.15 10.12
CA LEU A 325 8.81 15.54 10.19
C LEU A 325 8.07 16.45 9.19
N LYS A 326 7.67 15.92 8.03
CA LYS A 326 6.83 16.65 7.07
C LYS A 326 5.44 16.94 7.65
N GLU A 327 4.79 15.96 8.28
CA GLU A 327 3.51 16.17 8.96
C GLU A 327 3.67 17.14 10.13
N ALA A 328 4.72 17.00 10.96
CA ALA A 328 5.04 17.92 12.05
C ALA A 328 5.17 19.37 11.57
N LYS A 329 5.90 19.59 10.47
CA LYS A 329 6.04 20.91 9.84
C LYS A 329 4.71 21.46 9.34
N THR A 330 3.86 20.62 8.76
CA THR A 330 2.55 21.01 8.22
C THR A 330 1.60 21.47 9.31
N PHE A 331 1.67 20.86 10.50
CA PHE A 331 0.81 21.15 11.65
C PHE A 331 1.52 21.91 12.78
N GLU A 332 2.67 22.51 12.48
CA GLU A 332 3.45 23.35 13.43
C GLU A 332 3.77 22.64 14.76
N TYR A 333 3.96 21.31 14.71
CA TYR A 333 4.30 20.51 15.87
C TYR A 333 5.82 20.44 16.06
N ASN A 334 6.31 20.87 17.23
CA ASN A 334 7.74 20.93 17.53
C ASN A 334 8.26 19.76 18.39
N GLY A 335 7.40 18.84 18.81
CA GLY A 335 7.81 17.67 19.59
C GLY A 335 8.41 16.56 18.73
N GLY A 336 8.63 15.40 19.34
CA GLY A 336 9.10 14.18 18.67
C GLY A 336 8.00 13.14 18.52
N PHE A 337 8.41 11.97 18.03
CA PHE A 337 7.52 10.83 17.78
C PHE A 337 8.14 9.52 18.27
N SER A 338 7.29 8.62 18.77
CA SER A 338 7.62 7.21 18.95
C SER A 338 6.79 6.39 17.96
N VAL A 339 7.44 5.52 17.21
CA VAL A 339 6.81 4.69 16.16
C VAL A 339 7.08 3.23 16.43
N LEU A 340 6.03 2.43 16.54
CA LEU A 340 6.11 0.97 16.61
C LEU A 340 5.53 0.40 15.31
N VAL A 341 6.39 -0.25 14.50
CA VAL A 341 5.99 -0.86 13.23
C VAL A 341 5.67 -2.33 13.45
N SER A 342 4.49 -2.78 13.04
CA SER A 342 4.06 -4.19 13.12
C SER A 342 3.60 -4.68 11.76
N ILE A 343 3.66 -6.00 11.52
CA ILE A 343 3.18 -6.64 10.29
C ILE A 343 2.26 -7.79 10.68
N GLU A 344 0.98 -7.65 10.38
CA GLU A 344 0.01 -8.71 10.65
C GLU A 344 0.30 -9.93 9.76
N GLY A 345 0.40 -11.13 10.37
CA GLY A 345 0.81 -12.34 9.65
C GLY A 345 2.32 -12.42 9.34
N GLY A 346 3.13 -11.43 9.76
CA GLY A 346 4.56 -11.35 9.45
C GLY A 346 5.39 -12.51 10.00
N GLU A 347 5.03 -13.06 11.16
CA GLU A 347 5.73 -14.22 11.76
C GLU A 347 5.62 -15.47 10.87
N GLU A 348 4.42 -15.74 10.32
CA GLU A 348 4.19 -16.88 9.43
C GLU A 348 4.79 -16.66 8.04
N ALA A 349 4.67 -15.44 7.50
CA ALA A 349 5.26 -15.09 6.23
C ALA A 349 6.79 -15.18 6.27
N ALA A 350 7.42 -14.80 7.38
CA ALA A 350 8.88 -14.86 7.54
C ALA A 350 9.44 -16.28 7.36
N LYS A 351 8.70 -17.32 7.74
CA LYS A 351 9.09 -18.73 7.56
C LYS A 351 9.27 -19.11 6.09
N LYS A 352 8.58 -18.40 5.19
CA LYS A 352 8.64 -18.62 3.73
C LYS A 352 9.67 -17.72 3.03
N THR A 353 10.33 -16.85 3.79
CA THR A 353 11.34 -15.92 3.29
C THR A 353 12.75 -16.35 3.65
N PHE A 354 13.74 -15.62 3.16
CA PHE A 354 15.14 -15.83 3.50
C PHE A 354 15.56 -15.29 4.88
N ASN A 355 14.69 -14.56 5.56
CA ASN A 355 14.95 -13.90 6.84
C ASN A 355 15.57 -14.81 7.92
N PRO A 356 15.06 -16.02 8.19
CA PRO A 356 15.67 -16.91 9.20
C PRO A 356 17.10 -17.30 8.85
N HIS A 357 17.43 -17.47 7.58
CA HIS A 357 18.77 -17.86 7.12
C HIS A 357 19.79 -16.74 7.35
N ILE A 358 19.42 -15.50 7.09
CA ILE A 358 20.29 -14.33 7.30
C ILE A 358 20.34 -13.85 8.76
N GLY A 359 19.58 -14.46 9.66
CA GLY A 359 19.60 -14.11 11.09
C GLY A 359 18.58 -13.05 11.49
N VAL A 360 17.44 -12.98 10.82
CA VAL A 360 16.27 -12.21 11.26
C VAL A 360 15.22 -13.20 11.75
N LEU A 361 14.96 -13.18 13.07
CA LEU A 361 14.03 -14.12 13.72
C LEU A 361 12.79 -13.41 14.27
N GLY A 362 11.68 -14.14 14.37
CA GLY A 362 10.42 -13.66 14.96
C GLY A 362 9.54 -12.82 14.05
N GLY A 363 9.94 -12.59 12.79
CA GLY A 363 9.14 -11.83 11.84
C GLY A 363 9.89 -11.46 10.57
N LEU A 364 9.30 -10.54 9.82
CA LEU A 364 9.83 -10.01 8.56
C LEU A 364 10.77 -8.83 8.78
N SER A 365 11.66 -8.59 7.82
CA SER A 365 12.40 -7.34 7.72
C SER A 365 11.53 -6.24 7.09
N VAL A 366 11.61 -5.04 7.64
CA VAL A 366 11.09 -3.83 6.98
C VAL A 366 12.22 -3.25 6.15
N LEU A 367 12.13 -3.43 4.83
CA LEU A 367 13.21 -3.13 3.89
C LEU A 367 12.69 -2.38 2.65
N GLY A 368 13.61 -1.94 1.81
CA GLY A 368 13.34 -1.29 0.53
C GLY A 368 14.18 -0.03 0.32
N THR A 369 15.29 -0.15 -0.40
CA THR A 369 16.23 0.96 -0.70
C THR A 369 15.63 2.00 -1.64
N SER A 370 14.79 1.57 -2.60
CA SER A 370 14.14 2.44 -3.58
C SER A 370 12.73 2.89 -3.17
N GLY A 371 12.13 2.21 -2.20
CA GLY A 371 10.72 2.35 -1.82
C GLY A 371 9.73 1.63 -2.75
N ILE A 372 10.19 1.14 -3.90
CA ILE A 372 9.38 0.49 -4.95
C ILE A 372 9.81 -0.96 -5.10
N VAL A 373 8.85 -1.86 -5.29
CA VAL A 373 9.09 -3.26 -5.68
C VAL A 373 9.03 -3.34 -7.21
N GLU A 374 10.15 -3.69 -7.82
CA GLU A 374 10.23 -3.94 -9.25
C GLU A 374 10.18 -5.45 -9.50
N PRO A 375 9.15 -5.97 -10.18
CA PRO A 375 9.02 -7.39 -10.43
C PRO A 375 10.22 -7.96 -11.17
N MET A 376 10.68 -9.15 -10.76
CA MET A 376 11.83 -9.84 -11.32
C MET A 376 13.13 -9.01 -11.24
N SER A 377 13.31 -8.24 -10.19
CA SER A 377 14.51 -7.42 -9.98
C SER A 377 15.75 -8.30 -9.86
N GLN A 378 16.66 -8.17 -10.83
CA GLN A 378 17.98 -8.82 -10.76
C GLN A 378 18.80 -8.26 -9.59
N GLN A 379 18.62 -7.00 -9.28
CA GLN A 379 19.32 -6.33 -8.18
C GLN A 379 18.99 -6.95 -6.82
N ALA A 380 17.75 -7.34 -6.56
CA ALA A 380 17.39 -8.01 -5.31
C ALA A 380 18.12 -9.33 -5.09
N ILE A 381 18.40 -10.09 -6.17
CA ILE A 381 19.19 -11.33 -6.11
C ILE A 381 20.66 -10.99 -5.81
N VAL A 382 21.20 -9.95 -6.45
CA VAL A 382 22.57 -9.50 -6.23
C VAL A 382 22.75 -9.00 -4.80
N ASP A 383 21.83 -8.17 -4.29
CA ASP A 383 21.88 -7.62 -2.93
C ASP A 383 21.85 -8.74 -1.87
N THR A 384 21.00 -9.75 -2.07
CA THR A 384 20.94 -10.93 -1.18
C THR A 384 22.26 -11.70 -1.19
N MET A 385 22.82 -11.96 -2.36
CA MET A 385 24.11 -12.66 -2.53
C MET A 385 25.25 -11.87 -1.88
N GLN A 386 25.32 -10.56 -2.07
CA GLN A 386 26.32 -9.70 -1.44
C GLN A 386 26.24 -9.76 0.08
N LEU A 387 25.03 -9.75 0.63
CA LEU A 387 24.80 -9.89 2.07
C LEU A 387 25.30 -11.25 2.60
N GLU A 388 25.05 -12.34 1.87
CA GLU A 388 25.55 -13.69 2.23
C GLU A 388 27.08 -13.74 2.23
N ILE A 389 27.73 -13.14 1.22
CA ILE A 389 29.20 -13.06 1.12
C ILE A 389 29.77 -12.24 2.29
N HIS A 390 29.15 -11.10 2.61
CA HIS A 390 29.52 -10.28 3.76
C HIS A 390 29.43 -11.05 5.09
N GLN A 391 28.31 -11.74 5.33
CA GLN A 391 28.13 -12.56 6.53
C GLN A 391 29.15 -13.73 6.60
N ALA A 392 29.47 -14.33 5.46
CA ALA A 392 30.48 -15.37 5.39
C ALA A 392 31.88 -14.84 5.77
N ALA A 393 32.24 -13.64 5.33
CA ALA A 393 33.48 -12.98 5.69
C ALA A 393 33.58 -12.70 7.20
N LEU A 394 32.50 -12.15 7.78
CA LEU A 394 32.44 -11.87 9.22
C LEU A 394 32.54 -13.13 10.09
N LYS A 395 31.90 -14.24 9.67
CA LYS A 395 31.88 -15.50 10.43
C LYS A 395 33.18 -16.27 10.36
N ASN A 396 33.83 -16.29 9.18
CA ASN A 396 34.94 -17.20 8.87
C ASN A 396 36.26 -16.46 8.59
N GLY A 397 36.29 -15.13 8.78
CA GLY A 397 37.49 -14.33 8.61
C GLY A 397 37.94 -14.15 7.17
N ALA A 398 37.01 -14.16 6.19
CA ALA A 398 37.23 -13.87 4.76
C ALA A 398 38.41 -14.66 4.08
N ARG A 399 38.73 -15.86 4.56
CA ARG A 399 39.84 -16.61 4.00
C ARG A 399 39.47 -17.38 2.74
N ARG A 400 38.41 -18.18 2.78
CA ARG A 400 38.01 -19.11 1.71
C ARG A 400 36.55 -18.94 1.36
N LEU A 401 36.22 -18.96 0.08
CA LEU A 401 34.87 -18.86 -0.42
C LEU A 401 34.64 -19.81 -1.60
N ILE A 402 33.55 -20.53 -1.61
CA ILE A 402 33.09 -21.31 -2.76
C ILE A 402 31.84 -20.62 -3.37
N LEU A 403 31.91 -20.36 -4.68
CA LEU A 403 30.80 -19.79 -5.45
C LEU A 403 30.18 -20.87 -6.35
N THR A 404 28.86 -20.98 -6.37
CA THR A 404 28.18 -21.93 -7.27
C THR A 404 27.08 -21.23 -8.10
N PRO A 405 27.18 -21.29 -9.44
CA PRO A 405 26.16 -20.73 -10.31
C PRO A 405 24.93 -21.67 -10.42
N GLY A 406 24.14 -21.79 -9.36
CA GLY A 406 22.92 -22.60 -9.32
C GLY A 406 23.00 -23.83 -8.41
N ASN A 407 21.97 -24.69 -8.46
CA ASN A 407 21.82 -25.82 -7.52
C ASN A 407 22.76 -27.00 -7.81
N TYR A 408 23.13 -27.21 -9.06
CA TYR A 408 23.96 -28.35 -9.47
C TYR A 408 25.37 -28.31 -8.85
N GLY A 409 25.94 -27.13 -8.65
CA GLY A 409 27.27 -26.98 -8.04
C GLY A 409 27.31 -27.51 -6.61
N LEU A 410 26.30 -27.25 -5.80
CA LEU A 410 26.21 -27.77 -4.43
C LEU A 410 26.08 -29.30 -4.40
N GLY A 411 25.26 -29.88 -5.31
CA GLY A 411 25.15 -31.33 -5.46
C GLY A 411 26.52 -31.96 -5.80
N TYR A 412 27.19 -31.42 -6.81
CA TYR A 412 28.52 -31.87 -7.23
C TYR A 412 29.54 -31.78 -6.11
N LEU A 413 29.57 -30.70 -5.34
CA LEU A 413 30.47 -30.54 -4.19
C LEU A 413 30.21 -31.59 -3.11
N ARG A 414 28.98 -31.91 -2.80
CA ARG A 414 28.60 -32.93 -1.81
C ARG A 414 29.12 -34.32 -2.19
N GLU A 415 29.04 -34.66 -3.48
CA GLU A 415 29.42 -35.95 -4.00
C GLU A 415 30.93 -36.07 -4.20
N THR A 416 31.58 -35.00 -4.71
CA THR A 416 32.98 -35.08 -5.16
C THR A 416 33.95 -34.53 -4.12
N TYR A 417 33.53 -33.52 -3.34
CA TYR A 417 34.40 -32.82 -2.38
C TYR A 417 33.72 -32.62 -1.01
N PRO A 418 33.29 -33.71 -0.33
CA PRO A 418 32.55 -33.57 0.94
C PRO A 418 33.35 -32.86 2.04
N ALA A 419 34.70 -32.94 2.02
CA ALA A 419 35.57 -32.24 2.96
C ALA A 419 35.53 -30.70 2.83
N LEU A 420 35.01 -30.15 1.74
CA LEU A 420 34.94 -28.70 1.53
C LEU A 420 33.62 -28.08 2.00
N LEU A 421 32.69 -28.85 2.54
CA LEU A 421 31.38 -28.38 2.95
C LEU A 421 31.41 -27.45 4.18
N ASP A 422 32.50 -27.42 4.91
CA ASP A 422 32.72 -26.50 6.03
C ASP A 422 33.12 -25.08 5.57
N ILE A 423 33.54 -24.94 4.31
CA ILE A 423 33.85 -23.66 3.69
C ILE A 423 32.53 -23.00 3.28
N PRO A 424 32.37 -21.67 3.44
CA PRO A 424 31.20 -20.97 2.98
C PRO A 424 30.91 -21.20 1.50
N ILE A 425 29.72 -21.70 1.18
CA ILE A 425 29.28 -21.95 -0.19
C ILE A 425 28.15 -20.99 -0.49
N ILE A 426 28.38 -20.04 -1.41
CA ILE A 426 27.39 -19.02 -1.79
C ILE A 426 26.90 -19.30 -3.21
N LYS A 427 25.59 -19.23 -3.37
CA LYS A 427 24.91 -19.43 -4.64
C LYS A 427 24.84 -18.12 -5.42
N CYS A 428 25.68 -17.96 -6.43
CA CYS A 428 25.74 -16.72 -7.22
C CYS A 428 24.80 -16.68 -8.44
N SER A 429 23.94 -17.68 -8.65
CA SER A 429 22.99 -17.76 -9.76
C SER A 429 23.64 -17.53 -11.14
N ASN A 430 23.31 -16.43 -11.82
CA ASN A 430 23.92 -16.02 -13.08
C ASN A 430 24.94 -14.87 -12.90
N PHE A 431 25.05 -14.33 -11.69
CA PHE A 431 25.79 -13.10 -11.37
C PHE A 431 27.21 -13.38 -10.88
N ILE A 432 27.98 -14.11 -11.71
CA ILE A 432 29.34 -14.50 -11.36
C ILE A 432 30.24 -13.28 -11.15
N GLY A 433 30.10 -12.27 -12.01
CA GLY A 433 30.87 -11.02 -11.88
C GLY A 433 30.58 -10.28 -10.58
N ASP A 434 29.31 -10.10 -10.26
CA ASP A 434 28.88 -9.40 -9.03
C ASP A 434 29.34 -10.17 -7.77
N ALA A 435 29.35 -11.51 -7.82
CA ALA A 435 29.86 -12.36 -6.73
C ALA A 435 31.36 -12.21 -6.52
N LEU A 436 32.13 -12.13 -7.60
CA LEU A 436 33.57 -11.90 -7.53
C LEU A 436 33.90 -10.50 -7.00
N ASP A 437 33.15 -9.48 -7.43
CA ASP A 437 33.32 -8.12 -6.95
C ASP A 437 33.00 -8.02 -5.45
N ALA A 438 31.91 -8.68 -4.99
CA ALA A 438 31.58 -8.76 -3.59
C ALA A 438 32.70 -9.49 -2.77
N ALA A 439 33.24 -10.57 -3.30
CA ALA A 439 34.35 -11.27 -2.65
C ALA A 439 35.62 -10.38 -2.53
N ALA A 440 35.87 -9.54 -3.54
CA ALA A 440 36.98 -8.57 -3.49
C ALA A 440 36.72 -7.48 -2.44
N THR A 441 35.49 -6.95 -2.38
CA THR A 441 35.08 -5.94 -1.39
C THR A 441 35.21 -6.44 0.04
N GLU A 442 34.89 -7.71 0.28
CA GLU A 442 35.01 -8.38 1.59
C GLU A 442 36.39 -8.95 1.87
N HIS A 443 37.38 -8.69 0.99
CA HIS A 443 38.78 -9.07 1.15
C HIS A 443 39.03 -10.58 1.31
N PHE A 444 38.26 -11.42 0.59
CA PHE A 444 38.55 -12.86 0.56
C PHE A 444 39.94 -13.11 -0.03
N GLU A 445 40.66 -14.13 0.48
CA GLU A 445 41.98 -14.50 -0.01
C GLU A 445 41.93 -15.53 -1.14
N GLU A 446 40.98 -16.46 -1.07
CA GLU A 446 40.85 -17.61 -1.95
C GLU A 446 39.40 -17.86 -2.35
N VAL A 447 39.11 -17.93 -3.65
CA VAL A 447 37.79 -18.14 -4.20
C VAL A 447 37.77 -19.30 -5.19
N LEU A 448 36.87 -20.27 -5.01
CA LEU A 448 36.69 -21.40 -5.91
C LEU A 448 35.29 -21.33 -6.57
N LEU A 449 35.25 -21.24 -7.90
CA LEU A 449 34.02 -21.28 -8.67
C LEU A 449 33.72 -22.70 -9.13
N VAL A 450 32.62 -23.32 -8.68
CA VAL A 450 32.24 -24.68 -9.05
C VAL A 450 30.93 -24.67 -9.82
N GLY A 451 30.96 -25.06 -11.10
CA GLY A 451 29.79 -24.92 -11.92
C GLY A 451 29.68 -25.84 -13.13
N HIS A 452 28.41 -26.00 -13.58
CA HIS A 452 28.10 -26.76 -14.79
C HIS A 452 28.62 -26.07 -16.04
N ILE A 453 29.15 -26.85 -17.00
CA ILE A 453 29.73 -26.37 -18.26
C ILE A 453 28.79 -25.41 -19.01
N GLY A 454 27.48 -25.65 -18.97
CA GLY A 454 26.49 -24.80 -19.65
C GLY A 454 26.50 -23.32 -19.20
N LYS A 455 27.04 -23.03 -18.01
CA LYS A 455 27.27 -21.66 -17.54
C LYS A 455 28.74 -21.25 -17.64
N LEU A 456 29.67 -22.13 -17.24
CA LEU A 456 31.07 -21.77 -17.16
C LEU A 456 31.74 -21.63 -18.54
N VAL A 457 31.24 -22.29 -19.58
CA VAL A 457 31.71 -22.04 -20.94
C VAL A 457 31.59 -20.57 -21.34
N LYS A 458 30.54 -19.88 -20.86
CA LYS A 458 30.33 -18.45 -21.14
C LYS A 458 31.40 -17.57 -20.49
N VAL A 459 31.92 -17.98 -19.33
CA VAL A 459 33.04 -17.31 -18.66
C VAL A 459 34.31 -17.37 -19.50
N ALA A 460 34.50 -18.44 -20.31
CA ALA A 460 35.61 -18.50 -21.25
C ALA A 460 35.55 -17.41 -22.34
N GLY A 461 34.37 -16.83 -22.58
CA GLY A 461 34.19 -15.67 -23.44
C GLY A 461 34.12 -14.33 -22.69
N GLY A 462 34.47 -14.32 -21.38
CA GLY A 462 34.37 -13.10 -20.54
C GLY A 462 32.99 -12.71 -20.10
N ILE A 463 31.98 -13.57 -20.32
CA ILE A 463 30.58 -13.29 -19.97
C ILE A 463 30.37 -13.61 -18.50
N MET A 464 30.31 -12.57 -17.66
CA MET A 464 30.20 -12.67 -16.20
C MET A 464 28.77 -12.72 -15.67
N ASN A 465 27.77 -12.32 -16.48
CA ASN A 465 26.36 -12.63 -16.25
C ASN A 465 25.92 -13.72 -17.22
N THR A 466 25.79 -14.95 -16.73
CA THR A 466 25.57 -16.14 -17.55
C THR A 466 24.10 -16.36 -17.97
N HIS A 467 23.21 -15.40 -17.68
CA HIS A 467 21.82 -15.49 -18.12
C HIS A 467 21.73 -15.45 -19.65
N SER A 468 20.95 -16.33 -20.26
CA SER A 468 20.84 -16.45 -21.74
C SER A 468 20.30 -15.20 -22.44
N ARG A 469 19.58 -14.32 -21.72
CA ARG A 469 19.14 -13.01 -22.25
C ARG A 469 20.27 -12.00 -22.41
N MET A 470 21.36 -12.15 -21.65
CA MET A 470 22.51 -11.26 -21.73
C MET A 470 23.42 -11.67 -22.90
N ALA A 471 23.78 -12.93 -22.93
CA ALA A 471 24.53 -13.52 -24.01
C ALA A 471 24.41 -15.05 -23.98
N ASP A 472 24.44 -15.74 -25.12
CA ASP A 472 24.57 -17.18 -25.15
C ASP A 472 26.00 -17.60 -25.51
N CYS A 473 26.42 -17.49 -26.72
CA CYS A 473 27.79 -17.78 -27.21
C CYS A 473 28.38 -19.16 -26.84
N ARG A 474 27.57 -20.13 -26.40
CA ARG A 474 28.04 -21.45 -25.97
C ARG A 474 28.61 -22.25 -27.14
N THR A 475 27.85 -22.40 -28.20
CA THR A 475 28.22 -23.12 -29.41
C THR A 475 29.36 -22.44 -30.14
N GLU A 476 29.39 -21.12 -30.19
CA GLU A 476 30.45 -20.30 -30.77
C GLU A 476 31.78 -20.50 -30.07
N LEU A 477 31.77 -20.54 -28.73
CA LEU A 477 32.97 -20.79 -27.93
C LEU A 477 33.50 -22.19 -28.16
N PHE A 478 32.64 -23.23 -28.13
CA PHE A 478 33.05 -24.59 -28.48
C PHE A 478 33.62 -24.67 -29.90
N CYS A 479 32.94 -24.06 -30.88
CA CYS A 479 33.40 -24.01 -32.27
C CYS A 479 34.76 -23.31 -32.40
N THR A 480 34.96 -22.17 -31.73
CA THR A 480 36.20 -21.41 -31.76
C THR A 480 37.38 -22.25 -31.22
N TYR A 481 37.22 -22.88 -30.05
CA TYR A 481 38.29 -23.71 -29.49
C TYR A 481 38.47 -25.02 -30.23
N ALA A 482 37.45 -25.57 -30.86
CA ALA A 482 37.57 -26.71 -31.76
C ALA A 482 38.37 -26.35 -33.02
N ALA A 483 38.10 -25.22 -33.64
CA ALA A 483 38.89 -24.71 -34.78
C ALA A 483 40.35 -24.51 -34.43
N LEU A 484 40.66 -23.92 -33.25
CA LEU A 484 42.01 -23.77 -32.74
C LEU A 484 42.72 -25.11 -32.47
N ALA A 485 41.95 -26.15 -32.09
CA ALA A 485 42.41 -27.51 -31.91
C ALA A 485 42.54 -28.30 -33.23
N GLY A 486 42.32 -27.68 -34.37
CA GLY A 486 42.43 -28.29 -35.70
C GLY A 486 41.17 -29.04 -36.16
N ALA A 487 40.01 -28.74 -35.64
CA ALA A 487 38.73 -29.31 -36.11
C ALA A 487 38.50 -29.05 -37.58
N LYS A 488 37.92 -30.03 -38.29
CA LYS A 488 37.44 -29.85 -39.65
C LYS A 488 36.20 -28.97 -39.65
N LYS A 489 35.93 -28.37 -40.83
CA LYS A 489 34.77 -27.47 -41.01
C LYS A 489 33.46 -28.12 -40.62
N GLU A 490 33.25 -29.40 -41.00
CA GLU A 490 32.06 -30.17 -40.71
C GLU A 490 31.82 -30.34 -39.20
N VAL A 491 32.87 -30.47 -38.41
CA VAL A 491 32.78 -30.53 -36.95
C VAL A 491 32.39 -29.18 -36.38
N CYS A 492 32.98 -28.10 -36.88
CA CYS A 492 32.60 -26.75 -36.48
C CYS A 492 31.13 -26.43 -36.81
N GLU A 493 30.65 -26.82 -38.01
CA GLU A 493 29.25 -26.66 -38.41
C GLU A 493 28.32 -27.48 -37.50
N ALA A 494 28.69 -28.74 -37.15
CA ALA A 494 27.93 -29.56 -36.21
C ALA A 494 27.84 -28.94 -34.80
N LEU A 495 28.97 -28.37 -34.28
CA LEU A 495 29.00 -27.66 -32.99
C LEU A 495 28.05 -26.44 -33.00
N MET A 496 28.04 -25.67 -34.08
CA MET A 496 27.17 -24.52 -34.22
C MET A 496 25.65 -24.88 -34.24
N GLN A 497 25.34 -26.11 -34.67
CA GLN A 497 23.96 -26.62 -34.70
C GLN A 497 23.56 -27.38 -33.44
N ALA A 498 24.47 -27.56 -32.49
CA ALA A 498 24.22 -28.31 -31.28
C ALA A 498 23.25 -27.57 -30.34
N ALA A 499 22.24 -28.26 -29.85
CA ALA A 499 21.22 -27.67 -28.98
C ALA A 499 21.70 -27.45 -27.53
N THR A 500 22.67 -28.26 -27.07
CA THR A 500 23.14 -28.25 -25.68
C THR A 500 24.67 -28.36 -25.62
N THR A 501 25.26 -27.97 -24.48
CA THR A 501 26.68 -28.14 -24.23
C THR A 501 27.10 -29.60 -24.15
N ASP A 502 26.22 -30.50 -23.69
CA ASP A 502 26.52 -31.93 -23.66
C ASP A 502 26.55 -32.49 -25.08
N ALA A 503 25.68 -32.08 -26.00
CA ALA A 503 25.75 -32.41 -27.41
C ALA A 503 27.08 -31.90 -28.03
N CYS A 504 27.58 -30.72 -27.66
CA CYS A 504 28.88 -30.24 -28.08
C CYS A 504 30.02 -31.18 -27.59
N LEU A 505 29.95 -31.59 -26.31
CA LEU A 505 30.94 -32.53 -25.74
C LEU A 505 30.92 -33.90 -26.46
N ASP A 506 29.77 -34.41 -26.83
CA ASP A 506 29.62 -35.65 -27.59
C ASP A 506 30.25 -35.54 -28.98
N ILE A 507 29.95 -34.46 -29.72
CA ILE A 507 30.55 -34.18 -31.04
C ILE A 507 32.08 -34.13 -30.93
N LEU A 508 32.61 -33.44 -29.93
CA LEU A 508 34.03 -33.33 -29.70
C LEU A 508 34.66 -34.69 -29.35
N SER A 509 33.98 -35.49 -28.51
CA SER A 509 34.45 -36.82 -28.12
C SER A 509 34.53 -37.77 -29.33
N GLN A 510 33.50 -37.76 -30.20
CA GLN A 510 33.45 -38.58 -31.45
C GLN A 510 34.59 -38.21 -32.42
N ASN A 511 35.09 -36.98 -32.35
CA ASN A 511 36.15 -36.49 -33.23
C ASN A 511 37.55 -36.45 -32.54
N GLY A 512 37.69 -36.94 -31.31
CA GLY A 512 38.97 -36.95 -30.58
C GLY A 512 39.46 -35.56 -30.16
N LEU A 513 38.58 -34.57 -30.13
CA LEU A 513 38.88 -33.14 -29.85
C LEU A 513 38.49 -32.68 -28.47
N ARG A 514 37.89 -33.55 -27.64
CA ARG A 514 37.35 -33.12 -26.34
C ARG A 514 38.43 -32.55 -25.39
N GLU A 515 39.55 -33.27 -25.23
CA GLU A 515 40.61 -32.85 -24.32
C GLU A 515 41.28 -31.52 -24.73
N PRO A 516 41.75 -31.33 -25.97
CA PRO A 516 42.39 -30.06 -26.37
C PRO A 516 41.40 -28.87 -26.33
N VAL A 517 40.13 -29.08 -26.67
CA VAL A 517 39.10 -28.04 -26.59
C VAL A 517 38.81 -27.66 -25.14
N MET A 518 38.62 -28.65 -24.27
CA MET A 518 38.35 -28.39 -22.85
C MET A 518 39.57 -27.72 -22.18
N HIS A 519 40.79 -28.10 -22.49
CA HIS A 519 41.97 -27.44 -22.01
C HIS A 519 42.01 -25.96 -22.41
N GLY A 520 41.69 -25.65 -23.68
CA GLY A 520 41.63 -24.27 -24.16
C GLY A 520 40.54 -23.44 -23.46
N LEU A 521 39.32 -24.02 -23.30
CA LEU A 521 38.22 -23.38 -22.60
C LEU A 521 38.53 -23.12 -21.11
N ILE A 522 39.14 -24.10 -20.42
CA ILE A 522 39.53 -23.99 -18.99
C ILE A 522 40.55 -22.88 -18.79
N ASN A 523 41.56 -22.79 -19.67
CA ASN A 523 42.57 -21.73 -19.62
C ASN A 523 41.91 -20.34 -19.85
N ALA A 524 40.95 -20.25 -20.75
CA ALA A 524 40.22 -19.01 -20.96
C ALA A 524 39.33 -18.63 -19.77
N VAL A 525 38.71 -19.61 -19.12
CA VAL A 525 37.97 -19.38 -17.87
C VAL A 525 38.90 -18.79 -16.81
N GLN A 526 40.08 -19.41 -16.59
CA GLN A 526 41.11 -18.91 -15.64
C GLN A 526 41.48 -17.47 -15.94
N LEU A 527 41.81 -17.16 -17.20
CA LEU A 527 42.21 -15.83 -17.64
C LEU A 527 41.13 -14.76 -17.31
N HIS A 528 39.87 -15.07 -17.59
CA HIS A 528 38.79 -14.12 -17.36
C HIS A 528 38.42 -13.97 -15.87
N LEU A 529 38.54 -15.03 -15.08
CA LEU A 529 38.39 -14.96 -13.62
C LEU A 529 39.49 -14.11 -12.99
N GLU A 530 40.75 -14.32 -13.36
CA GLU A 530 41.89 -13.52 -12.87
C GLU A 530 41.76 -12.04 -13.26
N ARG A 531 41.35 -11.77 -14.51
CA ARG A 531 41.12 -10.39 -14.95
C ARG A 531 40.02 -9.71 -14.10
N ARG A 532 38.97 -10.45 -13.75
CA ARG A 532 37.89 -9.89 -12.91
C ARG A 532 38.33 -9.71 -11.46
N ALA A 533 39.08 -10.67 -10.92
CA ALA A 533 39.65 -10.60 -9.57
C ALA A 533 40.69 -9.47 -9.44
N ALA A 534 41.32 -9.07 -10.54
CA ALA A 534 42.32 -7.98 -10.61
C ALA A 534 43.39 -8.03 -9.50
N GLY A 535 43.77 -9.24 -9.08
CA GLY A 535 44.77 -9.48 -8.02
C GLY A 535 44.25 -9.36 -6.59
N ALA A 536 42.96 -9.15 -6.38
CA ALA A 536 42.37 -9.04 -5.03
C ALA A 536 42.43 -10.39 -4.27
N PHE A 537 42.33 -11.51 -4.96
CA PHE A 537 42.33 -12.85 -4.40
C PHE A 537 42.81 -13.90 -5.43
N GLN A 538 43.18 -15.09 -4.95
CA GLN A 538 43.39 -16.24 -5.82
C GLN A 538 42.06 -16.85 -6.23
N VAL A 539 41.82 -17.03 -7.53
CA VAL A 539 40.57 -17.59 -8.05
C VAL A 539 40.82 -18.76 -8.98
N GLY A 540 40.07 -19.84 -8.78
CA GLY A 540 40.08 -21.01 -9.67
C GLY A 540 38.66 -21.48 -9.97
N ALA A 541 38.53 -22.36 -10.99
CA ALA A 541 37.25 -22.94 -11.36
C ALA A 541 37.30 -24.44 -11.54
N VAL A 542 36.22 -25.13 -11.16
CA VAL A 542 35.95 -26.54 -11.44
C VAL A 542 34.73 -26.64 -12.35
N LEU A 543 34.90 -27.32 -13.50
CA LEU A 543 33.89 -27.51 -14.50
C LEU A 543 33.39 -28.95 -14.51
N PHE A 544 32.10 -29.13 -14.57
CA PHE A 544 31.46 -30.45 -14.65
C PHE A 544 30.22 -30.44 -15.57
N SER A 545 29.82 -31.63 -15.99
CA SER A 545 28.51 -31.89 -16.62
C SER A 545 27.73 -32.91 -15.78
N ASN A 546 26.41 -32.78 -15.74
CA ASN A 546 25.57 -33.78 -15.08
C ASN A 546 25.53 -35.13 -15.81
N GLN A 547 25.86 -35.17 -17.12
CA GLN A 547 25.85 -36.38 -17.92
C GLN A 547 27.22 -37.06 -17.93
N THR A 548 28.29 -36.27 -18.06
CA THR A 548 29.64 -36.79 -18.28
C THR A 548 30.56 -36.65 -17.05
N GLY A 549 30.08 -36.11 -15.95
CA GLY A 549 30.84 -35.93 -14.72
C GLY A 549 31.89 -34.80 -14.80
N PRO A 550 33.05 -34.98 -14.16
CA PRO A 550 34.14 -33.99 -14.17
C PRO A 550 34.64 -33.70 -15.58
N LEU A 551 34.79 -32.42 -15.91
CA LEU A 551 35.30 -31.96 -17.21
C LEU A 551 36.69 -31.33 -17.12
N GLY A 552 37.12 -30.98 -15.91
CA GLY A 552 38.44 -30.42 -15.64
C GLY A 552 38.37 -29.24 -14.67
N GLN A 553 39.53 -28.77 -14.31
CA GLN A 553 39.71 -27.65 -13.36
C GLN A 553 40.87 -26.77 -13.81
N THR A 554 40.85 -25.52 -13.40
CA THR A 554 41.91 -24.57 -13.68
C THR A 554 43.14 -24.90 -12.80
N GLU A 555 44.35 -24.50 -13.21
CA GLU A 555 45.57 -24.72 -12.45
C GLU A 555 45.50 -24.15 -11.02
N THR A 556 44.92 -22.94 -10.89
CA THR A 556 44.70 -22.33 -9.57
C THR A 556 43.71 -23.14 -8.73
N ALA A 557 42.66 -23.67 -9.33
CA ALA A 557 41.71 -24.52 -8.60
C ALA A 557 42.38 -25.80 -8.07
N GLU A 558 43.26 -26.42 -8.85
CA GLU A 558 44.00 -27.59 -8.40
C GLU A 558 44.85 -27.29 -7.17
N LYS A 559 45.58 -26.17 -7.19
CA LYS A 559 46.41 -25.71 -6.06
C LYS A 559 45.54 -25.40 -4.82
N LEU A 560 44.41 -24.74 -5.01
CA LEU A 560 43.48 -24.42 -3.91
C LEU A 560 42.87 -25.70 -3.31
N LEU A 561 42.43 -26.62 -4.14
CA LEU A 561 41.83 -27.88 -3.69
C LEU A 561 42.81 -28.75 -2.92
N GLN A 562 44.07 -28.80 -3.35
CA GLN A 562 45.13 -29.49 -2.62
C GLN A 562 45.38 -28.84 -1.27
N LYS A 563 45.59 -27.51 -1.23
CA LYS A 563 45.81 -26.73 -0.01
C LYS A 563 44.66 -26.89 0.99
N TRP A 564 43.43 -26.90 0.50
CA TRP A 564 42.23 -26.96 1.35
C TRP A 564 41.94 -28.37 1.90
N LYS A 565 42.47 -29.42 1.27
CA LYS A 565 42.39 -30.80 1.79
C LYS A 565 43.41 -31.06 2.91
N GLU A 566 44.53 -30.34 2.91
CA GLU A 566 45.60 -30.50 3.88
C GLU A 566 45.39 -29.65 5.17
N SER A 567 44.44 -28.73 5.16
CA SER A 567 44.17 -27.79 6.26
C SER A 567 42.86 -28.11 6.99
#